data_bea44ccfa5fd137a60780af39b8f1e06
#
_entry.id   bea44ccfa5fd137a60780af39b8f1e06
#
_cell.length_a   1.000
_cell.length_b   1.000
_cell.length_c   1.000
_cell.angle_alpha   90.00
_cell.angle_beta   90.00
_cell.angle_gamma   90.00
#
_symmetry.space_group_name_H-M   'P 1'
#
loop_
_entity.id
_entity.type
_entity.pdbx_description
1 polymer ?
#
loop_
_entity_poly.entity_id
_entity_poly.type
_entity_poly.pdbx_seq_one_letter_code
_entity_poly.pdbx_strand_id
1 'polypeptide(L)'
;MSTLLLRFAGPMQAWGTGTRFDVCRTNREPTKSGVVGLLAAALGLRRDAPLDALASLRFGVRVDREGVVLQDYHMVRGEKSAYVTRRYYLCDAVFLVGVSGEDEALMQRLDETVRRPAFPLFLGRRSCPPEGRVSLGLRAEPLEDALTREPCLLPQNAGKRPEKVRMVLEDPDGPAKLADLPLSFSPFRREYGYRAARECWRDTPAAEHDPMRELR
;
A
#
# COMPACT_ATOMS: atom_id res chain seq x y z
N MET A 1 1.49 18.59 -11.27
CA MET A 1 1.27 17.16 -10.98
C MET A 1 2.47 16.64 -10.21
N SER A 2 2.27 16.11 -9.02
CA SER A 2 3.34 15.54 -8.19
C SER A 2 2.98 14.12 -7.77
N THR A 3 3.99 13.35 -7.37
CA THR A 3 3.85 11.96 -6.92
C THR A 3 4.45 11.83 -5.52
N LEU A 4 3.63 11.39 -4.56
CA LEU A 4 4.07 10.99 -3.24
C LEU A 4 4.51 9.52 -3.28
N LEU A 5 5.75 9.28 -2.90
CA LEU A 5 6.30 7.93 -2.78
C LEU A 5 6.24 7.45 -1.32
N LEU A 6 5.78 6.21 -1.16
CA LEU A 6 5.62 5.56 0.13
C LEU A 6 6.36 4.21 0.13
N ARG A 7 7.07 3.93 1.21
CA ARG A 7 7.71 2.64 1.46
C ARG A 7 6.79 1.80 2.34
N PHE A 8 6.37 0.64 1.83
CA PHE A 8 5.63 -0.34 2.61
C PHE A 8 6.51 -1.56 2.84
N ALA A 9 7.09 -1.61 4.01
CA ALA A 9 7.87 -2.73 4.51
C ALA A 9 7.49 -3.01 5.95
N GLY A 10 7.61 -4.25 6.36
CA GLY A 10 7.32 -4.71 7.72
C GLY A 10 7.28 -6.22 7.75
N PRO A 11 7.35 -6.83 8.92
CA PRO A 11 7.38 -8.29 9.07
C PRO A 11 6.10 -8.94 8.53
N MET A 12 4.97 -8.25 8.57
CA MET A 12 3.70 -8.73 8.04
C MET A 12 2.90 -7.60 7.40
N GLN A 13 2.19 -7.91 6.31
CA GLN A 13 1.26 -7.04 5.61
C GLN A 13 0.02 -7.82 5.20
N ALA A 14 -1.13 -7.16 4.98
CA ALA A 14 -2.33 -7.85 4.52
C ALA A 14 -3.23 -6.94 3.68
N TRP A 15 -3.31 -7.20 2.39
CA TRP A 15 -3.98 -6.38 1.38
C TRP A 15 -5.22 -7.10 0.85
N GLY A 16 -6.23 -7.22 1.73
CA GLY A 16 -7.42 -8.01 1.42
C GLY A 16 -8.43 -7.29 0.55
N THR A 17 -8.97 -8.01 -0.44
CA THR A 17 -10.19 -7.66 -1.18
C THR A 17 -11.20 -8.79 -0.98
N GLY A 18 -12.49 -8.46 -0.75
CA GLY A 18 -13.57 -9.44 -0.72
C GLY A 18 -13.49 -10.48 0.41
N THR A 19 -12.91 -10.12 1.55
CA THR A 19 -12.88 -11.00 2.72
C THR A 19 -14.30 -11.27 3.23
N ARG A 20 -14.65 -12.55 3.34
CA ARG A 20 -15.92 -13.00 3.95
C ARG A 20 -15.62 -13.79 5.21
N PHE A 21 -16.21 -13.35 6.34
CA PHE A 21 -16.28 -14.03 7.64
C PHE A 21 -14.99 -14.75 8.12
N ASP A 22 -14.88 -16.04 7.87
CA ASP A 22 -13.88 -16.92 8.49
C ASP A 22 -12.52 -16.92 7.77
N VAL A 23 -12.48 -16.47 6.48
CA VAL A 23 -11.27 -16.48 5.67
C VAL A 23 -10.92 -15.07 5.24
N CYS A 24 -9.86 -14.53 5.84
CA CYS A 24 -9.33 -13.21 5.51
C CYS A 24 -8.11 -13.35 4.61
N ARG A 25 -8.31 -13.22 3.30
CA ARG A 25 -7.26 -13.33 2.27
C ARG A 25 -6.39 -12.06 2.20
N THR A 26 -5.28 -12.15 1.48
CA THR A 26 -4.44 -11.02 1.08
C THR A 26 -4.15 -11.11 -0.41
N ASN A 27 -4.04 -9.96 -1.08
CA ASN A 27 -3.45 -9.86 -2.40
C ASN A 27 -1.93 -9.88 -2.28
N ARG A 28 -1.24 -10.07 -3.40
CA ARG A 28 0.23 -10.09 -3.47
C ARG A 28 0.87 -8.71 -3.42
N GLU A 29 0.09 -7.65 -3.63
CA GLU A 29 0.50 -6.25 -3.58
C GLU A 29 -0.50 -5.38 -2.81
N PRO A 30 -0.09 -4.17 -2.38
CA PRO A 30 -0.98 -3.16 -1.82
C PRO A 30 -2.16 -2.85 -2.72
N THR A 31 -3.36 -2.77 -2.14
CA THR A 31 -4.58 -2.36 -2.83
C THR A 31 -4.78 -0.86 -2.73
N LYS A 32 -5.43 -0.23 -3.74
CA LYS A 32 -5.76 1.20 -3.70
C LYS A 32 -6.57 1.54 -2.46
N SER A 33 -7.56 0.72 -2.11
CA SER A 33 -8.36 0.90 -0.90
C SER A 33 -7.55 0.84 0.38
N GLY A 34 -6.55 -0.03 0.46
CA GLY A 34 -5.65 -0.11 1.61
C GLY A 34 -4.79 1.14 1.75
N VAL A 35 -4.26 1.65 0.63
CA VAL A 35 -3.45 2.89 0.61
C VAL A 35 -4.29 4.12 0.92
N VAL A 36 -5.46 4.27 0.30
CA VAL A 36 -6.41 5.35 0.62
C VAL A 36 -6.80 5.31 2.10
N GLY A 37 -7.02 4.11 2.66
CA GLY A 37 -7.30 3.94 4.08
C GLY A 37 -6.14 4.37 5.00
N LEU A 38 -4.90 4.11 4.60
CA LEU A 38 -3.71 4.56 5.31
C LEU A 38 -3.59 6.10 5.25
N LEU A 39 -3.78 6.72 4.08
CA LEU A 39 -3.75 8.17 3.91
C LEU A 39 -4.88 8.86 4.69
N ALA A 40 -6.09 8.29 4.67
CA ALA A 40 -7.22 8.77 5.47
C ALA A 40 -6.92 8.71 6.98
N ALA A 41 -6.27 7.63 7.45
CA ALA A 41 -5.84 7.53 8.85
C ALA A 41 -4.76 8.57 9.20
N ALA A 42 -3.80 8.82 8.29
CA ALA A 42 -2.80 9.87 8.47
C ALA A 42 -3.44 11.25 8.63
N LEU A 43 -4.43 11.57 7.77
CA LEU A 43 -5.20 12.82 7.82
C LEU A 43 -6.15 12.92 9.01
N GLY A 44 -6.37 11.85 9.79
CA GLY A 44 -7.35 11.82 10.87
C GLY A 44 -8.80 11.71 10.41
N LEU A 45 -9.05 11.29 9.18
CA LEU A 45 -10.40 11.13 8.66
C LEU A 45 -11.11 9.94 9.31
N ARG A 46 -12.37 10.16 9.68
CA ARG A 46 -13.22 9.09 10.21
C ARG A 46 -13.75 8.23 9.05
N ARG A 47 -14.29 7.06 9.40
CA ARG A 47 -14.78 6.08 8.39
C ARG A 47 -15.99 6.56 7.57
N ASP A 48 -16.69 7.55 8.04
CA ASP A 48 -17.85 8.18 7.40
C ASP A 48 -17.48 9.44 6.58
N ALA A 49 -16.20 9.82 6.60
CA ALA A 49 -15.72 10.95 5.81
C ALA A 49 -15.72 10.63 4.30
N PRO A 50 -15.95 11.66 3.44
CA PRO A 50 -15.85 11.49 1.99
C PRO A 50 -14.43 11.12 1.57
N LEU A 51 -14.31 10.26 0.57
CA LEU A 51 -13.03 9.75 0.08
C LEU A 51 -12.66 10.27 -1.31
N ASP A 52 -13.52 11.06 -1.94
CA ASP A 52 -13.40 11.45 -3.35
C ASP A 52 -12.02 12.02 -3.70
N ALA A 53 -11.52 12.95 -2.88
CA ALA A 53 -10.20 13.56 -3.08
C ALA A 53 -9.04 12.54 -3.03
N LEU A 54 -9.13 11.51 -2.18
CA LEU A 54 -8.11 10.47 -2.07
C LEU A 54 -8.32 9.35 -3.11
N ALA A 55 -9.57 9.02 -3.41
CA ALA A 55 -9.92 7.99 -4.38
C ALA A 55 -9.59 8.40 -5.82
N SER A 56 -9.63 9.72 -6.13
CA SER A 56 -9.26 10.27 -7.43
C SER A 56 -7.75 10.28 -7.72
N LEU A 57 -6.89 10.13 -6.70
CA LEU A 57 -5.44 10.04 -6.90
C LEU A 57 -5.10 8.82 -7.76
N ARG A 58 -4.21 9.02 -8.74
CA ARG A 58 -3.65 7.91 -9.51
C ARG A 58 -2.76 7.06 -8.62
N PHE A 59 -2.80 5.76 -8.81
CA PHE A 59 -2.16 4.79 -7.92
C PHE A 59 -1.28 3.81 -8.70
N GLY A 60 -0.12 3.49 -8.12
CA GLY A 60 0.78 2.47 -8.64
C GLY A 60 1.62 1.83 -7.56
N VAL A 61 2.05 0.61 -7.82
CA VAL A 61 2.90 -0.19 -6.94
C VAL A 61 4.06 -0.76 -7.73
N ARG A 62 5.28 -0.63 -7.20
CA ARG A 62 6.45 -1.40 -7.61
C ARG A 62 6.76 -2.44 -6.54
N VAL A 63 6.98 -3.65 -6.95
CA VAL A 63 7.27 -4.79 -6.07
C VAL A 63 8.77 -5.00 -6.01
N ASP A 64 9.42 -4.49 -4.97
CA ASP A 64 10.85 -4.67 -4.77
C ASP A 64 11.16 -6.06 -4.15
N ARG A 65 10.23 -6.58 -3.33
CA ARG A 65 10.21 -7.97 -2.83
C ARG A 65 8.78 -8.43 -2.60
N GLU A 66 8.40 -9.56 -3.21
CA GLU A 66 7.03 -10.08 -3.12
C GLU A 66 6.65 -10.57 -1.72
N GLY A 67 7.62 -11.03 -0.95
CA GLY A 67 7.37 -11.67 0.34
C GLY A 67 6.82 -13.09 0.22
N VAL A 68 6.49 -13.68 1.36
CA VAL A 68 5.99 -15.04 1.48
C VAL A 68 4.60 -15.02 2.13
N VAL A 69 3.67 -15.82 1.58
CA VAL A 69 2.33 -15.94 2.16
C VAL A 69 2.38 -16.78 3.43
N LEU A 70 1.97 -16.21 4.54
CA LEU A 70 1.77 -16.88 5.82
C LEU A 70 0.26 -17.06 6.08
N GLN A 71 -0.14 -18.25 6.48
CA GLN A 71 -1.49 -18.53 6.99
C GLN A 71 -1.46 -18.59 8.51
N ASP A 72 -2.18 -17.69 9.14
CA ASP A 72 -2.44 -17.69 10.57
C ASP A 72 -3.79 -18.39 10.85
N TYR A 73 -3.78 -19.27 11.83
CA TYR A 73 -4.92 -20.04 12.28
C TYR A 73 -5.36 -19.57 13.66
N HIS A 74 -6.51 -18.91 13.72
CA HIS A 74 -7.03 -18.33 14.94
C HIS A 74 -8.30 -19.03 15.40
N MET A 75 -8.32 -19.48 16.63
CA MET A 75 -9.53 -20.00 17.28
C MET A 75 -10.16 -18.89 18.12
N VAL A 76 -11.41 -18.56 17.82
CA VAL A 76 -12.20 -17.63 18.62
C VAL A 76 -13.15 -18.46 19.48
N ARG A 77 -13.02 -18.34 20.80
CA ARG A 77 -13.90 -19.01 21.78
C ARG A 77 -14.96 -18.03 22.26
N GLY A 78 -16.22 -18.33 21.99
CA GLY A 78 -17.37 -17.72 22.65
C GLY A 78 -17.85 -18.56 23.81
N GLU A 79 -18.84 -18.09 24.54
CA GLU A 79 -19.42 -18.82 25.71
C GLU A 79 -20.01 -20.19 25.34
N LYS A 80 -20.61 -20.30 24.14
CA LYS A 80 -21.33 -21.50 23.71
C LYS A 80 -20.71 -22.22 22.51
N SER A 81 -19.73 -21.61 21.84
CA SER A 81 -19.14 -22.16 20.62
C SER A 81 -17.72 -21.69 20.43
N ALA A 82 -16.93 -22.49 19.72
CA ALA A 82 -15.63 -22.09 19.21
C ALA A 82 -15.66 -22.15 17.69
N TYR A 83 -15.11 -21.15 17.02
CA TYR A 83 -14.96 -21.16 15.58
C TYR A 83 -13.55 -20.75 15.14
N VAL A 84 -13.16 -21.24 13.99
CA VAL A 84 -11.83 -21.04 13.43
C VAL A 84 -11.87 -19.94 12.40
N THR A 85 -10.93 -19.01 12.48
CA THR A 85 -10.66 -18.02 11.42
C THR A 85 -9.29 -18.27 10.81
N ARG A 86 -9.18 -18.13 9.49
CA ARG A 86 -7.91 -18.23 8.75
C ARG A 86 -7.57 -16.85 8.20
N ARG A 87 -6.39 -16.37 8.53
CA ARG A 87 -5.92 -15.06 8.10
C ARG A 87 -4.62 -15.21 7.33
N TYR A 88 -4.58 -14.64 6.13
CA TYR A 88 -3.39 -14.68 5.29
C TYR A 88 -2.66 -13.35 5.39
N TYR A 89 -1.34 -13.41 5.45
CA TYR A 89 -0.42 -12.29 5.49
C TYR A 89 0.66 -12.46 4.44
N LEU A 90 1.28 -11.35 4.03
CA LEU A 90 2.54 -11.33 3.30
C LEU A 90 3.65 -11.03 4.31
N CYS A 91 4.60 -11.96 4.46
CA CYS A 91 5.76 -11.76 5.31
C CYS A 91 6.92 -11.21 4.49
N ASP A 92 7.67 -10.26 5.06
CA ASP A 92 8.90 -9.69 4.51
C ASP A 92 8.75 -9.05 3.12
N ALA A 93 7.54 -8.73 2.69
CA ALA A 93 7.30 -8.02 1.44
C ALA A 93 7.82 -6.57 1.52
N VAL A 94 8.32 -6.04 0.40
CA VAL A 94 8.75 -4.65 0.27
C VAL A 94 8.17 -4.06 -0.99
N PHE A 95 7.38 -3.00 -0.83
CA PHE A 95 6.73 -2.30 -1.92
C PHE A 95 7.08 -0.81 -1.92
N LEU A 96 7.35 -0.28 -3.10
CA LEU A 96 7.32 1.14 -3.38
C LEU A 96 5.94 1.48 -3.92
N VAL A 97 5.21 2.30 -3.20
CA VAL A 97 3.86 2.75 -3.57
C VAL A 97 3.91 4.20 -3.99
N GLY A 98 3.28 4.52 -5.11
CA GLY A 98 3.10 5.88 -5.59
C GLY A 98 1.63 6.28 -5.60
N VAL A 99 1.35 7.50 -5.15
CA VAL A 99 0.07 8.18 -5.38
C VAL A 99 0.34 9.52 -6.02
N SER A 100 -0.42 9.87 -7.06
CA SER A 100 -0.17 11.08 -7.84
C SER A 100 -1.43 11.89 -8.04
N GLY A 101 -1.32 13.21 -7.94
CA GLY A 101 -2.42 14.16 -8.10
C GLY A 101 -1.95 15.50 -8.66
N GLU A 102 -2.91 16.33 -9.08
CA GLU A 102 -2.65 17.69 -9.59
C GLU A 102 -2.73 18.74 -8.48
N ASP A 103 -3.46 18.46 -7.41
CA ASP A 103 -3.58 19.35 -6.25
C ASP A 103 -2.31 19.28 -5.39
N GLU A 104 -1.39 20.22 -5.61
CA GLU A 104 -0.12 20.32 -4.90
C GLU A 104 -0.30 20.52 -3.39
N ALA A 105 -1.35 21.25 -2.96
CA ALA A 105 -1.61 21.48 -1.54
C ALA A 105 -2.04 20.18 -0.85
N LEU A 106 -2.90 19.38 -1.50
CA LEU A 106 -3.27 18.06 -1.02
C LEU A 106 -2.04 17.15 -0.94
N MET A 107 -1.20 17.14 -1.98
CA MET A 107 -0.02 16.26 -2.03
C MET A 107 1.00 16.61 -0.93
N GLN A 108 1.26 17.89 -0.68
CA GLN A 108 2.11 18.35 0.42
C GLN A 108 1.53 17.94 1.78
N ARG A 109 0.23 18.18 1.98
CA ARG A 109 -0.46 17.79 3.20
C ARG A 109 -0.41 16.29 3.44
N LEU A 110 -0.51 15.45 2.40
CA LEU A 110 -0.38 14.00 2.51
C LEU A 110 1.03 13.59 2.96
N ASP A 111 2.08 14.17 2.39
CA ASP A 111 3.46 13.89 2.82
C ASP A 111 3.68 14.27 4.29
N GLU A 112 3.26 15.45 4.69
CA GLU A 112 3.38 15.93 6.08
C GLU A 112 2.62 15.03 7.07
N THR A 113 1.37 14.68 6.73
CA THR A 113 0.54 13.87 7.63
C THR A 113 0.99 12.42 7.71
N VAL A 114 1.54 11.84 6.65
CA VAL A 114 2.14 10.49 6.72
C VAL A 114 3.37 10.48 7.61
N ARG A 115 4.13 11.56 7.69
CA ARG A 115 5.28 11.71 8.59
C ARG A 115 4.85 11.91 10.05
N ARG A 116 3.70 12.55 10.27
CA ARG A 116 3.12 12.82 11.60
C ARG A 116 1.63 12.48 11.62
N PRO A 117 1.30 11.17 11.57
CA PRO A 117 -0.06 10.73 11.36
C PRO A 117 -0.96 10.98 12.58
N ALA A 118 -2.20 11.40 12.31
CA ALA A 118 -3.22 11.58 13.35
C ALA A 118 -3.61 10.25 14.03
N PHE A 119 -3.63 9.15 13.25
CA PHE A 119 -3.84 7.80 13.76
C PHE A 119 -2.66 6.90 13.39
N PRO A 120 -2.33 5.88 14.23
CA PRO A 120 -1.28 4.92 13.91
C PRO A 120 -1.49 4.28 12.54
N LEU A 121 -0.43 4.24 11.73
CA LEU A 121 -0.46 3.64 10.41
C LEU A 121 -0.32 2.12 10.50
N PHE A 122 -0.94 1.42 9.54
CA PHE A 122 -0.82 -0.03 9.43
C PHE A 122 -0.94 -0.48 7.97
N LEU A 123 -0.26 -1.56 7.64
CA LEU A 123 -0.19 -2.13 6.29
C LEU A 123 -1.36 -3.10 6.05
N GLY A 124 -2.55 -2.51 5.85
CA GLY A 124 -3.82 -3.20 5.61
C GLY A 124 -4.56 -3.64 6.86
N ARG A 125 -3.92 -4.34 7.81
CA ARG A 125 -4.52 -4.71 9.10
C ARG A 125 -3.82 -4.02 10.26
N ARG A 126 -4.56 -3.71 11.32
CA ARG A 126 -4.03 -3.03 12.53
C ARG A 126 -2.89 -3.81 13.21
N SER A 127 -2.81 -5.11 13.00
CA SER A 127 -1.72 -5.98 13.48
C SER A 127 -0.44 -5.91 12.64
N CYS A 128 -0.43 -5.14 11.56
CA CYS A 128 0.68 -5.02 10.62
C CYS A 128 1.23 -3.59 10.62
N PRO A 129 1.99 -3.17 11.65
CA PRO A 129 2.62 -1.85 11.65
C PRO A 129 3.71 -1.79 10.56
N PRO A 130 3.93 -0.62 9.93
CA PRO A 130 5.05 -0.43 9.04
C PRO A 130 6.37 -0.42 9.81
N GLU A 131 7.43 -0.88 9.16
CA GLU A 131 8.79 -0.80 9.64
C GLU A 131 9.44 0.49 9.11
N GLY A 132 9.96 1.30 10.02
CA GLY A 132 10.66 2.53 9.69
C GLY A 132 9.78 3.60 9.03
N ARG A 133 10.40 4.41 8.21
CA ARG A 133 9.75 5.57 7.56
C ARG A 133 8.84 5.15 6.42
N VAL A 134 7.60 5.60 6.45
CA VAL A 134 6.60 5.32 5.39
C VAL A 134 6.73 6.30 4.23
N SER A 135 6.78 7.62 4.49
CA SER A 135 6.92 8.60 3.42
C SER A 135 8.37 8.73 2.96
N LEU A 136 8.58 8.62 1.64
CA LEU A 136 9.84 8.93 0.96
C LEU A 136 9.85 10.33 0.36
N GLY A 137 8.73 11.06 0.48
CA GLY A 137 8.57 12.43 -0.01
C GLY A 137 7.99 12.53 -1.40
N LEU A 138 7.84 13.78 -1.84
CA LEU A 138 7.26 14.13 -3.13
C LEU A 138 8.30 14.08 -4.25
N ARG A 139 7.83 13.73 -5.45
CA ARG A 139 8.59 13.83 -6.72
C ARG A 139 7.78 14.68 -7.69
N ALA A 140 8.45 15.58 -8.42
CA ALA A 140 7.82 16.41 -9.45
C ALA A 140 7.60 15.65 -10.78
N GLU A 141 7.64 14.34 -10.74
CA GLU A 141 7.58 13.42 -11.87
C GLU A 141 6.23 12.72 -11.92
N PRO A 142 5.77 12.31 -13.12
CA PRO A 142 4.61 11.42 -13.26
C PRO A 142 4.79 10.11 -12.49
N LEU A 143 3.68 9.49 -12.14
CA LEU A 143 3.63 8.29 -11.30
C LEU A 143 4.58 7.17 -11.75
N GLU A 144 4.56 6.83 -13.03
CA GLU A 144 5.38 5.73 -13.57
C GLU A 144 6.87 6.07 -13.54
N ASP A 145 7.24 7.31 -13.90
CA ASP A 145 8.63 7.77 -13.89
C ASP A 145 9.19 7.80 -12.47
N ALA A 146 8.41 8.32 -11.51
CA ALA A 146 8.79 8.36 -10.10
C ALA A 146 9.01 6.95 -9.54
N LEU A 147 8.10 5.99 -9.84
CA LEU A 147 8.26 4.61 -9.43
C LEU A 147 9.46 3.92 -10.10
N THR A 148 9.74 4.25 -11.36
CA THR A 148 10.84 3.64 -12.12
C THR A 148 12.21 4.16 -11.68
N ARG A 149 12.32 5.45 -11.37
CA ARG A 149 13.61 6.09 -11.04
C ARG A 149 14.01 5.97 -9.58
N GLU A 150 13.02 5.82 -8.66
CA GLU A 150 13.34 5.67 -7.25
C GLU A 150 14.25 4.45 -7.02
N PRO A 151 15.35 4.60 -6.28
CA PRO A 151 16.25 3.49 -5.98
C PRO A 151 15.53 2.28 -5.39
N CYS A 152 16.07 1.08 -5.61
CA CYS A 152 15.53 -0.14 -5.01
C CYS A 152 15.55 -0.05 -3.48
N LEU A 153 14.40 -0.32 -2.85
CA LEU A 153 14.22 -0.20 -1.40
C LEU A 153 14.90 -1.33 -0.60
N LEU A 154 15.43 -2.35 -1.28
CA LEU A 154 16.14 -3.44 -0.61
C LEU A 154 17.53 -3.00 -0.19
N PRO A 155 17.95 -3.28 1.07
CA PRO A 155 19.32 -3.06 1.50
C PRO A 155 20.32 -3.82 0.62
N GLN A 156 21.55 -3.33 0.53
CA GLN A 156 22.59 -3.97 -0.30
C GLN A 156 22.90 -5.39 0.14
N ASN A 157 22.75 -5.69 1.42
CA ASN A 157 22.98 -7.00 2.03
C ASN A 157 21.72 -7.90 2.09
N ALA A 158 20.61 -7.48 1.50
CA ALA A 158 19.35 -8.24 1.53
C ALA A 158 19.31 -9.50 0.65
N GLY A 159 20.47 -9.98 0.21
CA GLY A 159 20.57 -11.12 -0.71
C GLY A 159 20.51 -10.72 -2.18
N LYS A 160 20.21 -11.68 -3.06
CA LYS A 160 20.14 -11.42 -4.51
C LYS A 160 18.96 -10.50 -4.82
N ARG A 161 19.24 -9.31 -5.36
CA ARG A 161 18.22 -8.42 -5.90
C ARG A 161 17.64 -9.00 -7.19
N PRO A 162 16.33 -8.81 -7.45
CA PRO A 162 15.77 -9.19 -8.73
C PRO A 162 16.38 -8.32 -9.85
N GLU A 163 16.61 -8.90 -11.02
CA GLU A 163 17.06 -8.13 -12.20
C GLU A 163 15.97 -7.21 -12.72
N LYS A 164 14.72 -7.63 -12.58
CA LYS A 164 13.53 -6.85 -12.96
C LYS A 164 12.54 -6.80 -11.82
N VAL A 165 11.89 -5.66 -11.67
CA VAL A 165 10.80 -5.42 -10.73
C VAL A 165 9.47 -5.35 -11.45
N ARG A 166 8.45 -5.96 -10.85
CA ARG A 166 7.07 -5.90 -11.32
C ARG A 166 6.43 -4.60 -10.86
N MET A 167 5.69 -3.96 -11.76
CA MET A 167 4.90 -2.78 -11.45
C MET A 167 3.44 -3.00 -11.83
N VAL A 168 2.53 -2.59 -10.97
CA VAL A 168 1.09 -2.57 -11.20
C VAL A 168 0.62 -1.11 -11.15
N LEU A 169 0.19 -0.59 -12.29
CA LEU A 169 -0.16 0.82 -12.47
C LEU A 169 -1.64 0.95 -12.78
N GLU A 170 -2.29 1.94 -12.18
CA GLU A 170 -3.64 2.34 -12.57
C GLU A 170 -3.59 2.94 -13.97
N ASP A 171 -4.35 2.35 -14.87
CA ASP A 171 -4.39 2.71 -16.29
C ASP A 171 -5.84 2.51 -16.79
N PRO A 172 -6.53 3.58 -17.23
CA PRO A 172 -7.91 3.47 -17.73
C PRO A 172 -8.11 2.44 -18.85
N ASP A 173 -7.07 2.26 -19.67
CA ASP A 173 -7.07 1.32 -20.81
C ASP A 173 -6.42 -0.02 -20.43
N GLY A 174 -6.10 -0.22 -19.17
CA GLY A 174 -5.45 -1.43 -18.67
C GLY A 174 -6.34 -2.67 -18.78
N PRO A 175 -5.76 -3.85 -19.09
CA PRO A 175 -6.51 -5.09 -19.31
C PRO A 175 -7.08 -5.70 -18.02
N ALA A 176 -6.53 -5.36 -16.85
CA ALA A 176 -6.95 -5.93 -15.58
C ALA A 176 -8.01 -5.04 -14.91
N LYS A 177 -9.09 -5.67 -14.38
CA LYS A 177 -10.09 -4.99 -13.55
C LYS A 177 -9.90 -5.41 -12.10
N LEU A 178 -9.54 -4.47 -11.23
CA LEU A 178 -9.29 -4.69 -9.82
C LEU A 178 -10.43 -4.09 -8.98
N ALA A 179 -11.03 -4.89 -8.10
CA ALA A 179 -12.15 -4.50 -7.23
C ALA A 179 -11.63 -3.88 -5.92
N ASP A 180 -10.83 -2.81 -6.03
CA ASP A 180 -10.16 -2.19 -4.89
C ASP A 180 -10.24 -0.65 -4.87
N LEU A 181 -11.08 -0.05 -5.73
CA LEU A 181 -11.37 1.38 -5.69
C LEU A 181 -12.30 1.65 -4.49
N PRO A 182 -11.88 2.41 -3.46
CA PRO A 182 -12.76 2.68 -2.33
C PRO A 182 -13.81 3.73 -2.70
N LEU A 183 -15.08 3.41 -2.47
CA LEU A 183 -16.19 4.34 -2.60
C LEU A 183 -16.68 4.80 -1.23
N SER A 184 -16.71 3.90 -0.24
CA SER A 184 -17.08 4.20 1.14
C SER A 184 -16.41 3.27 2.12
N PHE A 185 -15.90 3.83 3.23
CA PHE A 185 -15.42 3.07 4.38
C PHE A 185 -16.43 3.06 5.55
N SER A 186 -17.62 3.59 5.34
CA SER A 186 -18.67 3.61 6.37
C SER A 186 -18.86 2.22 6.99
N PRO A 187 -18.93 2.12 8.33
CA PRO A 187 -19.19 0.84 8.99
C PRO A 187 -20.56 0.24 8.65
N PHE A 188 -21.51 1.09 8.23
CA PHE A 188 -22.86 0.68 7.84
C PHE A 188 -22.93 0.23 6.37
N ARG A 189 -22.12 0.84 5.50
CA ARG A 189 -22.13 0.59 4.06
C ARG A 189 -20.73 0.76 3.49
N ARG A 190 -19.93 -0.29 3.57
CA ARG A 190 -18.61 -0.32 2.96
C ARG A 190 -18.74 -0.71 1.48
N GLU A 191 -18.23 0.14 0.59
CA GLU A 191 -18.37 -0.05 -0.85
C GLU A 191 -17.05 0.09 -1.57
N TYR A 192 -16.89 -0.75 -2.59
CA TYR A 192 -15.74 -0.74 -3.48
C TYR A 192 -16.21 -0.78 -4.92
N GLY A 193 -15.58 0.01 -5.76
CA GLY A 193 -15.71 -0.02 -7.22
C GLY A 193 -14.56 -0.77 -7.86
N TYR A 194 -14.54 -0.73 -9.17
CA TYR A 194 -13.48 -1.30 -9.99
C TYR A 194 -12.60 -0.19 -10.55
N ARG A 195 -11.30 -0.46 -10.65
CA ARG A 195 -10.37 0.32 -11.46
C ARG A 195 -9.69 -0.56 -12.49
N ALA A 196 -9.32 0.01 -13.62
CA ALA A 196 -8.49 -0.66 -14.60
C ALA A 196 -7.01 -0.49 -14.25
N ALA A 197 -6.21 -1.50 -14.56
CA ALA A 197 -4.80 -1.51 -14.28
C ALA A 197 -4.02 -2.29 -15.34
N ARG A 198 -2.74 -1.96 -15.49
CA ARG A 198 -1.77 -2.74 -16.27
C ARG A 198 -0.61 -3.19 -15.40
N GLU A 199 -0.07 -4.35 -15.74
CA GLU A 199 1.16 -4.86 -15.18
C GLU A 199 2.30 -4.66 -16.19
N CYS A 200 3.46 -4.25 -15.70
CA CYS A 200 4.66 -4.15 -16.50
C CYS A 200 5.90 -4.49 -15.69
N TRP A 201 7.00 -4.77 -16.37
CA TRP A 201 8.29 -5.09 -15.78
C TRP A 201 9.29 -4.03 -16.18
N ARG A 202 10.15 -3.62 -15.24
CA ARG A 202 11.24 -2.67 -15.45
C ARG A 202 12.53 -3.26 -14.88
N ASP A 203 13.66 -2.85 -15.44
CA ASP A 203 14.94 -3.20 -14.85
C ASP A 203 15.04 -2.60 -13.45
N THR A 204 15.62 -3.37 -12.53
CA THR A 204 15.73 -2.92 -11.14
C THR A 204 16.65 -1.71 -11.04
N PRO A 205 16.18 -0.57 -10.52
CA PRO A 205 17.01 0.61 -10.35
C PRO A 205 18.19 0.31 -9.43
N ALA A 206 19.34 0.92 -9.73
CA ALA A 206 20.50 0.83 -8.85
C ALA A 206 20.13 1.34 -7.45
N ALA A 207 20.64 0.69 -6.42
CA ALA A 207 20.46 1.21 -5.07
C ALA A 207 21.44 2.35 -4.84
N GLU A 208 20.92 3.47 -4.46
CA GLU A 208 21.73 4.54 -3.93
C GLU A 208 22.08 4.21 -2.48
N HIS A 209 23.37 3.99 -2.21
CA HIS A 209 23.82 3.75 -0.84
C HIS A 209 24.16 5.09 -0.20
N ASP A 210 23.18 5.69 0.47
CA ASP A 210 23.40 6.80 1.39
C ASP A 210 22.94 6.35 2.80
N PRO A 211 23.88 5.90 3.67
CA PRO A 211 23.54 5.45 5.03
C PRO A 211 22.91 6.55 5.88
N MET A 212 23.13 7.83 5.54
CA MET A 212 22.60 8.96 6.27
C MET A 212 21.16 9.32 5.86
N ARG A 213 20.68 8.81 4.73
CA ARG A 213 19.30 9.04 4.26
C ARG A 213 18.26 8.37 5.16
N GLU A 214 18.62 7.26 5.81
CA GLU A 214 17.76 6.56 6.77
C GLU A 214 17.65 7.26 8.13
N LEU A 215 18.56 8.19 8.43
CA LEU A 215 18.63 8.93 9.70
C LEU A 215 18.01 10.34 9.64
N ARG A 216 17.51 10.76 8.45
CA ARG A 216 16.92 12.11 8.25
C ARG A 216 15.41 12.11 8.34
#